data_b9aef0a2f17805fc4125a4030b5b5af4
#
_entry.id   b9aef0a2f17805fc4125a4030b5b5af4
#
_cell.length_a   1.000
_cell.length_b   1.000
_cell.length_c   1.000
_cell.angle_alpha   90.00
_cell.angle_beta   90.00
_cell.angle_gamma   90.00
#
_symmetry.space_group_name_H-M   'P 1'
#
loop_
_entity.id
_entity.type
_entity.pdbx_description
1 polymer ?
#
loop_
_entity_poly.entity_id
_entity_poly.type
_entity_poly.pdbx_seq_one_letter_code
_entity_poly.pdbx_strand_id
1 'polypeptide(L)'
;MKTFLEFDLGRCSGYYVFDVEWLNINEEWKYRHTLLDSVSNCIVADAIYDTEDETTVEKFLRESTANKNKIAITTDLDKKYASIIPKLGFKHQLCIFHTKKKFKQKIKKF
;
A
#
# COMPACT_ATOMS: atom_id res chain seq x y z
N MET A 1 3.86 8.62 -17.12
CA MET A 1 4.56 7.34 -16.92
C MET A 1 4.71 7.07 -15.43
N LYS A 2 4.37 5.89 -15.01
CA LYS A 2 4.55 5.54 -13.61
C LYS A 2 5.98 5.14 -13.31
N THR A 3 6.43 5.49 -12.11
CA THR A 3 7.69 4.98 -11.59
C THR A 3 7.37 3.83 -10.65
N PHE A 4 7.87 2.66 -10.96
CA PHE A 4 7.66 1.46 -10.14
C PHE A 4 9.01 0.89 -9.75
N LEU A 5 9.24 0.81 -8.44
CA LEU A 5 10.45 0.20 -7.89
C LEU A 5 10.03 -1.06 -7.13
N GLU A 6 10.62 -2.17 -7.51
CA GLU A 6 10.42 -3.43 -6.81
C GLU A 6 11.76 -3.94 -6.33
N PHE A 7 11.84 -4.26 -5.05
CA PHE A 7 13.05 -4.74 -4.44
C PHE A 7 12.97 -6.24 -4.25
N ASP A 8 14.00 -6.94 -4.73
CA ASP A 8 14.12 -8.37 -4.49
C ASP A 8 14.72 -8.57 -3.11
N LEU A 9 13.87 -8.94 -2.17
CA LEU A 9 14.29 -9.22 -0.80
C LEU A 9 14.64 -10.69 -0.60
N GLY A 10 14.69 -11.45 -1.70
CA GLY A 10 14.94 -12.87 -1.68
C GLY A 10 13.73 -13.64 -1.19
N ARG A 11 13.26 -13.36 0.01
CA ARG A 11 12.11 -14.04 0.59
C ARG A 11 11.28 -13.06 1.38
N CYS A 12 10.02 -12.87 0.96
CA CYS A 12 9.06 -12.04 1.69
C CYS A 12 8.30 -12.89 2.70
N SER A 13 7.94 -12.29 3.84
CA SER A 13 7.27 -13.01 4.91
C SER A 13 5.83 -13.41 4.56
N GLY A 14 5.19 -12.67 3.70
CA GLY A 14 3.77 -12.84 3.41
C GLY A 14 2.88 -11.88 4.18
N TYR A 15 3.44 -11.16 5.12
CA TYR A 15 2.74 -10.13 5.92
C TYR A 15 3.21 -8.76 5.45
N TYR A 16 2.27 -7.93 4.98
CA TYR A 16 2.61 -6.64 4.40
C TYR A 16 1.79 -5.53 5.01
N VAL A 17 2.33 -4.31 4.93
CA VAL A 17 1.59 -3.09 5.22
C VAL A 17 1.50 -2.30 3.93
N PHE A 18 0.29 -1.91 3.55
CA PHE A 18 0.04 -1.09 2.36
C PHE A 18 -0.42 0.28 2.77
N ASP A 19 0.16 1.31 2.16
CA ASP A 19 -0.21 2.69 2.42
C ASP A 19 -0.15 3.50 1.14
N VAL A 20 -0.98 4.55 1.10
CA VAL A 20 -0.99 5.51 -0.01
C VAL A 20 -0.71 6.88 0.57
N GLU A 21 0.34 7.53 0.08
CA GLU A 21 0.68 8.89 0.46
C GLU A 21 0.24 9.86 -0.62
N TRP A 22 -0.46 10.91 -0.23
CA TRP A 22 -0.90 11.93 -1.16
C TRP A 22 0.20 12.97 -1.33
N LEU A 23 0.59 13.21 -2.58
CA LEU A 23 1.66 14.14 -2.91
C LEU A 23 1.11 15.24 -3.81
N ASN A 24 1.45 16.49 -3.53
CA ASN A 24 1.12 17.59 -4.42
C ASN A 24 2.40 17.96 -5.17
N ILE A 25 2.43 17.67 -6.45
CA ILE A 25 3.60 17.92 -7.31
C ILE A 25 3.15 18.86 -8.42
N ASN A 26 3.72 20.08 -8.44
CA ASN A 26 3.38 21.09 -9.45
C ASN A 26 1.87 21.34 -9.55
N GLU A 27 1.22 21.46 -8.38
CA GLU A 27 -0.23 21.71 -8.26
C GLU A 27 -1.11 20.55 -8.74
N GLU A 28 -0.50 19.38 -8.97
CA GLU A 28 -1.25 18.16 -9.30
C GLU A 28 -1.14 17.16 -8.18
N TRP A 29 -2.25 16.52 -7.84
CA TRP A 29 -2.26 15.46 -6.84
C TRP A 29 -1.77 14.16 -7.45
N LYS A 30 -0.81 13.53 -6.78
CA LYS A 30 -0.29 12.21 -7.11
C LYS A 30 -0.42 11.33 -5.89
N TYR A 31 -0.38 10.02 -6.10
CA TYR A 31 -0.63 9.05 -5.05
C TYR A 31 0.48 8.02 -5.04
N ARG A 32 1.30 8.07 -3.99
CA ARG A 32 2.42 7.13 -3.85
C ARG A 32 1.93 5.90 -3.12
N HIS A 33 1.95 4.77 -3.81
CA HIS A 33 1.55 3.47 -3.26
C HIS A 33 2.81 2.75 -2.79
N THR A 34 2.81 2.32 -1.53
CA THR A 34 3.96 1.65 -0.94
C THR A 34 3.52 0.36 -0.28
N LEU A 35 4.23 -0.72 -0.57
CA LEU A 35 4.05 -2.01 0.06
C LEU A 35 5.30 -2.34 0.86
N LEU A 36 5.12 -2.59 2.15
CA LEU A 36 6.21 -2.85 3.08
C LEU A 36 6.04 -4.25 3.65
N ASP A 37 7.15 -5.00 3.76
CA ASP A 37 7.12 -6.26 4.49
C ASP A 37 7.15 -5.94 5.99
N SER A 38 6.09 -6.34 6.71
CA SER A 38 5.92 -5.95 8.10
C SER A 38 6.86 -6.68 9.05
N VAL A 39 7.46 -7.77 8.63
CA VAL A 39 8.40 -8.52 9.46
C VAL A 39 9.81 -7.92 9.36
N SER A 40 10.26 -7.66 8.14
CA SER A 40 11.62 -7.13 7.91
C SER A 40 11.67 -5.61 7.90
N ASN A 41 10.53 -4.92 7.78
CA ASN A 41 10.41 -3.48 7.61
C ASN A 41 11.08 -2.97 6.32
N CYS A 42 11.21 -3.83 5.33
CA CYS A 42 11.80 -3.47 4.05
C CYS A 42 10.71 -3.13 3.03
N ILE A 43 10.97 -2.14 2.20
CA ILE A 43 10.05 -1.78 1.13
C ILE A 43 10.07 -2.88 0.07
N VAL A 44 8.90 -3.44 -0.23
CA VAL A 44 8.74 -4.46 -1.27
C VAL A 44 8.53 -3.81 -2.62
N ALA A 45 7.71 -2.77 -2.66
CA ALA A 45 7.40 -2.06 -3.89
C ALA A 45 6.94 -0.65 -3.58
N ASP A 46 7.16 0.26 -4.52
CA ASP A 46 6.81 1.67 -4.38
C ASP A 46 6.52 2.21 -5.77
N ALA A 47 5.40 2.89 -5.93
CA ALA A 47 5.00 3.44 -7.23
C ALA A 47 4.13 4.67 -7.05
N ILE A 48 4.22 5.59 -8.00
CA ILE A 48 3.42 6.81 -8.00
C ILE A 48 2.42 6.74 -9.15
N TYR A 49 1.15 6.99 -8.83
CA TYR A 49 0.06 6.95 -9.79
C TYR A 49 -0.73 8.26 -9.75
N ASP A 50 -1.53 8.49 -10.79
CA ASP A 50 -2.40 9.64 -10.85
C ASP A 50 -3.69 9.46 -10.08
N THR A 51 -3.97 8.27 -9.58
CA THR A 51 -5.21 7.94 -8.89
C THR A 51 -4.95 6.91 -7.79
N GLU A 52 -5.88 6.81 -6.83
CA GLU A 52 -5.85 5.76 -5.81
C GLU A 52 -7.15 4.93 -5.84
N ASP A 53 -7.79 4.82 -7.00
CA ASP A 53 -9.02 4.05 -7.13
C ASP A 53 -8.77 2.54 -6.97
N GLU A 54 -9.86 1.77 -6.90
CA GLU A 54 -9.78 0.33 -6.68
C GLU A 54 -8.95 -0.37 -7.74
N THR A 55 -9.10 0.02 -9.00
CA THR A 55 -8.38 -0.60 -10.11
C THR A 55 -6.88 -0.39 -9.98
N THR A 56 -6.46 0.82 -9.63
CA THR A 56 -5.05 1.16 -9.45
C THR A 56 -4.44 0.42 -8.27
N VAL A 57 -5.14 0.39 -7.14
CA VAL A 57 -4.68 -0.32 -5.95
C VAL A 57 -4.56 -1.82 -6.23
N GLU A 58 -5.57 -2.41 -6.84
CA GLU A 58 -5.56 -3.84 -7.16
C GLU A 58 -4.38 -4.19 -8.08
N LYS A 59 -4.15 -3.40 -9.11
CA LYS A 59 -3.05 -3.61 -10.04
C LYS A 59 -1.70 -3.54 -9.33
N PHE A 60 -1.50 -2.51 -8.50
CA PHE A 60 -0.26 -2.35 -7.76
C PHE A 60 0.00 -3.54 -6.84
N LEU A 61 -1.00 -3.94 -6.07
CA LEU A 61 -0.83 -5.05 -5.13
C LEU A 61 -0.60 -6.37 -5.85
N ARG A 62 -1.31 -6.60 -6.96
CA ARG A 62 -1.14 -7.83 -7.75
C ARG A 62 0.28 -7.93 -8.29
N GLU A 63 0.77 -6.84 -8.88
CA GLU A 63 2.12 -6.83 -9.45
C GLU A 63 3.19 -6.92 -8.38
N SER A 64 2.99 -6.23 -7.26
CA SER A 64 3.98 -6.19 -6.18
C SER A 64 4.15 -7.51 -5.47
N THR A 65 3.11 -8.34 -5.43
CA THR A 65 3.12 -9.61 -4.71
C THR A 65 3.18 -10.82 -5.62
N ALA A 66 3.36 -10.63 -6.92
CA ALA A 66 3.48 -11.73 -7.86
C ALA A 66 4.67 -12.61 -7.46
N ASN A 67 4.43 -13.93 -7.38
CA ASN A 67 5.46 -14.91 -6.99
C ASN A 67 6.04 -14.73 -5.60
N LYS A 68 5.31 -14.04 -4.72
CA LYS A 68 5.71 -13.84 -3.34
C LYS A 68 4.70 -14.49 -2.41
N ASN A 69 5.09 -14.71 -1.16
CA ASN A 69 4.18 -15.26 -0.15
C ASN A 69 3.00 -14.32 0.07
N LYS A 70 1.81 -14.89 0.27
CA LYS A 70 0.58 -14.13 0.42
C LYS A 70 -0.16 -14.60 1.66
N ILE A 71 -0.02 -13.88 2.77
CA ILE A 71 -0.71 -14.21 4.01
C ILE A 71 -1.69 -13.11 4.40
N ALA A 72 -1.20 -11.92 4.67
CA ALA A 72 -2.04 -10.83 5.13
C ALA A 72 -1.52 -9.47 4.70
N ILE A 73 -2.43 -8.53 4.47
CA ILE A 73 -2.07 -7.13 4.21
C ILE A 73 -2.81 -6.27 5.23
N THR A 74 -2.06 -5.41 5.90
CA THR A 74 -2.60 -4.44 6.85
C THR A 74 -2.77 -3.11 6.14
N THR A 75 -3.95 -2.51 6.27
CA THR A 75 -4.27 -1.21 5.67
C THR A 75 -4.97 -0.32 6.69
N ASP A 76 -5.22 0.93 6.33
CA ASP A 76 -6.09 1.79 7.10
C ASP A 76 -7.57 1.40 6.88
N LEU A 77 -8.49 2.19 7.41
CA LEU A 77 -9.92 1.85 7.43
C LEU A 77 -10.69 2.17 6.15
N ASP A 78 -10.01 2.42 5.03
CA ASP A 78 -10.69 2.71 3.79
C ASP A 78 -11.44 1.47 3.29
N LYS A 79 -12.73 1.64 3.01
CA LYS A 79 -13.62 0.53 2.65
C LYS A 79 -13.23 -0.19 1.37
N LYS A 80 -12.57 0.49 0.44
CA LYS A 80 -12.21 -0.14 -0.84
C LYS A 80 -11.26 -1.31 -0.67
N TYR A 81 -10.45 -1.32 0.39
CA TYR A 81 -9.49 -2.40 0.61
C TYR A 81 -10.18 -3.70 1.01
N ALA A 82 -11.33 -3.61 1.68
CA ALA A 82 -12.06 -4.80 2.12
C ALA A 82 -12.49 -5.70 0.97
N SER A 83 -12.74 -5.13 -0.22
CA SER A 83 -13.12 -5.91 -1.39
C SER A 83 -11.91 -6.36 -2.21
N ILE A 84 -10.86 -5.57 -2.24
CA ILE A 84 -9.68 -5.82 -3.07
C ILE A 84 -8.78 -6.90 -2.49
N ILE A 85 -8.46 -6.79 -1.21
CA ILE A 85 -7.42 -7.62 -0.60
C ILE A 85 -7.77 -9.10 -0.57
N PRO A 86 -9.00 -9.51 -0.20
CA PRO A 86 -9.35 -10.94 -0.25
C PRO A 86 -9.30 -11.52 -1.66
N LYS A 87 -9.62 -10.74 -2.69
CA LYS A 87 -9.55 -11.21 -4.08
C LYS A 87 -8.15 -11.62 -4.47
N LEU A 88 -7.14 -11.01 -3.87
CA LEU A 88 -5.74 -11.27 -4.20
C LEU A 88 -5.14 -12.42 -3.40
N GLY A 89 -5.93 -13.04 -2.54
CA GLY A 89 -5.49 -14.19 -1.76
C GLY A 89 -4.92 -13.84 -0.39
N PHE A 90 -5.16 -12.62 0.10
CA PHE A 90 -4.68 -12.17 1.39
C PHE A 90 -5.81 -12.08 2.40
N LYS A 91 -5.46 -12.23 3.69
CA LYS A 91 -6.33 -11.78 4.75
C LYS A 91 -6.17 -10.27 4.90
N HIS A 92 -7.28 -9.58 5.07
CA HIS A 92 -7.25 -8.14 5.27
C HIS A 92 -7.22 -7.82 6.77
N GLN A 93 -6.22 -7.08 7.21
CA GLN A 93 -6.10 -6.63 8.59
C GLN A 93 -6.21 -5.11 8.63
N LEU A 94 -6.91 -4.60 9.64
CA LEU A 94 -7.04 -3.17 9.84
C LEU A 94 -6.07 -2.72 10.92
N CYS A 95 -5.33 -1.65 10.65
CA CYS A 95 -4.39 -1.09 11.60
C CYS A 95 -4.97 0.16 12.25
N ILE A 96 -5.68 -0.03 13.35
CA ILE A 96 -6.32 1.08 14.07
C ILE A 96 -5.27 2.09 14.53
N PHE A 97 -4.15 1.62 15.03
CA PHE A 97 -3.09 2.47 15.53
C PHE A 97 -2.49 3.32 14.41
N HIS A 98 -2.21 2.70 13.29
CA HIS A 98 -1.68 3.41 12.11
C HIS A 98 -2.67 4.46 11.60
N THR A 99 -3.95 4.11 11.58
CA THR A 99 -5.00 5.03 11.15
C THR A 99 -5.04 6.28 12.01
N LYS A 100 -4.96 6.12 13.32
CA LYS A 100 -4.95 7.27 14.23
C LYS A 100 -3.74 8.16 14.01
N LYS A 101 -2.58 7.56 13.82
CA LYS A 101 -1.35 8.29 13.57
C LYS A 101 -1.43 9.07 12.25
N LYS A 102 -1.93 8.43 11.22
CA LYS A 102 -2.11 9.06 9.92
C LYS A 102 -3.07 10.23 9.99
N PHE A 103 -4.15 10.08 10.72
CA PHE A 103 -5.13 11.13 10.92
C PHE A 103 -4.51 12.34 11.59
N LYS A 104 -3.72 12.14 12.64
CA LYS A 104 -3.01 13.23 13.33
C LYS A 104 -2.06 13.95 12.40
N GLN A 105 -1.35 13.23 11.56
CA GLN A 105 -0.43 13.83 10.60
C GLN A 105 -1.16 14.73 9.62
N LYS A 106 -2.31 14.31 9.14
CA LYS A 106 -3.12 15.15 8.25
C LYS A 106 -3.57 16.44 8.92
N ILE A 107 -3.97 16.37 10.16
CA ILE A 107 -4.37 17.55 10.92
C ILE A 107 -3.20 18.52 11.06
N LYS A 108 -2.02 18.01 11.34
CA LYS A 108 -0.84 18.86 11.51
C LYS A 108 -0.40 19.56 10.24
N LYS A 109 -0.73 19.01 9.09
CA LYS A 109 -0.36 19.59 7.81
C LYS A 109 -1.25 20.75 7.41
N PHE A 110 -2.37 20.87 8.04
CA PHE A 110 -3.31 21.97 7.81
C PHE A 110 -3.26 22.96 8.96
#